data_49711650212e030a78f091bd23400016
#
_entry.id   49711650212e030a78f091bd23400016
#
_cell.length_a   1.000
_cell.length_b   1.000
_cell.length_c   1.000
_cell.angle_alpha   90.00
_cell.angle_beta   90.00
_cell.angle_gamma   90.00
#
_symmetry.space_group_name_H-M   'P 1'
#
loop_
_entity.id
_entity.type
_entity.pdbx_description
1 polymer ?
#
loop_
_entity_poly.entity_id
_entity_poly.type
_entity_poly.pdbx_seq_one_letter_code
_entity_poly.pdbx_strand_id
1 'polypeptide(L)'
;MYEEREGLIQPGESMQELKGKSVFGGIAIGRISVYNKDESTVKRVKIEDTAAEVKRFEEAKETAKEQLQALYEKALVEVGEVNAMIFDVHQMMLDDLDYVEAITHMIENQGINAEYAVATTGDNFSNMFAAMDDDYMKARAADVKDISNRVVKILQGKKDSVLDGDEPVILLADDLAPSETVQLDKSKVLAFVTRHGSTNSHTAILARTMNIPALIGVKFEENVDGKFAIVDGYNGSVYVEPTDDVVKEYESKKQEAEEKKRLLQELKGKENITLDGKKIKLYANIGGVADVASALQNDAEGIGLFRSEFLYLESNTFPTEEEQFQAYKTVAENMAGKKVIIRTLDIGADKQVDYFNLDKEDNPAMGYRAIRICLTQPEIFKTQLRAIFRASYYGNIGVMYPMIISVSEVQRIHAIVDEVKAELDAQGLPYGDVEQGIMIETPAAVMMSAELAKEVDFFSIGTNDLTQYTLAIDRQNPKLDDFYDSHHPAILRMIQMVIDNGHKEGCWVGICGELGADTTLTETFLKMGIDELSVSPSMIFPVRDKIRSTDTTK
;
A
#
# COMPACT_ATOMS: atom_id res chain seq x y z
N MET A 1 -28.39 -22.51 -10.43
CA MET A 1 -26.94 -22.68 -10.74
C MET A 1 -26.49 -24.14 -10.89
N TYR A 2 -27.24 -25.13 -10.43
CA TYR A 2 -26.90 -26.57 -10.58
C TYR A 2 -27.36 -27.20 -11.89
N GLU A 3 -28.37 -26.67 -12.55
CA GLU A 3 -28.94 -27.25 -13.77
C GLU A 3 -28.17 -26.96 -15.09
N GLU A 4 -27.25 -25.98 -15.10
CA GLU A 4 -26.47 -25.64 -16.31
C GLU A 4 -25.13 -26.40 -16.43
N ARG A 5 -24.78 -27.27 -15.47
CA ARG A 5 -23.51 -28.01 -15.47
C ARG A 5 -23.54 -29.34 -16.25
N GLU A 6 -24.70 -29.92 -16.53
CA GLU A 6 -24.78 -31.26 -17.17
C GLU A 6 -24.34 -31.32 -18.64
N GLY A 7 -23.94 -30.20 -19.25
CA GLY A 7 -23.64 -30.15 -20.68
C GLY A 7 -22.18 -29.91 -21.10
N LEU A 8 -21.22 -29.66 -20.18
CA LEU A 8 -19.93 -29.08 -20.57
C LEU A 8 -18.65 -29.77 -20.06
N ILE A 9 -18.74 -30.91 -19.36
CA ILE A 9 -17.54 -31.64 -18.95
C ILE A 9 -17.22 -32.72 -19.98
N GLN A 10 -16.21 -32.51 -20.81
CA GLN A 10 -15.60 -33.59 -21.58
C GLN A 10 -14.76 -34.46 -20.61
N PRO A 11 -14.91 -35.78 -20.58
CA PRO A 11 -14.13 -36.65 -19.71
C PRO A 11 -12.70 -36.72 -20.22
N GLY A 12 -11.76 -36.05 -19.51
CA GLY A 12 -10.33 -36.16 -19.83
C GLY A 12 -9.40 -35.04 -19.33
N GLU A 13 -9.89 -33.89 -18.92
CA GLU A 13 -9.01 -32.84 -18.36
C GLU A 13 -8.88 -33.00 -16.85
N SER A 14 -7.64 -33.21 -16.38
CA SER A 14 -7.34 -33.25 -14.94
C SER A 14 -7.30 -31.84 -14.37
N MET A 15 -7.88 -31.63 -13.19
CA MET A 15 -7.75 -30.40 -12.41
C MET A 15 -6.31 -29.92 -12.44
N GLN A 16 -6.12 -28.64 -12.81
CA GLN A 16 -4.81 -27.99 -12.79
C GLN A 16 -4.72 -27.08 -11.58
N GLU A 17 -3.69 -27.25 -10.75
CA GLU A 17 -3.38 -26.33 -9.68
C GLU A 17 -2.23 -25.40 -10.12
N LEU A 18 -2.45 -24.09 -10.01
CA LEU A 18 -1.46 -23.03 -10.25
C LEU A 18 -1.13 -22.36 -8.91
N LYS A 19 0.12 -21.96 -8.75
CA LYS A 19 0.61 -21.31 -7.52
C LYS A 19 1.11 -19.90 -7.81
N GLY A 20 0.87 -19.01 -6.86
CA GLY A 20 1.37 -17.64 -6.85
C GLY A 20 1.54 -17.12 -5.43
N LYS A 21 1.99 -15.88 -5.33
CA LYS A 21 2.11 -15.18 -4.05
C LYS A 21 0.80 -14.45 -3.76
N SER A 22 0.25 -14.65 -2.56
CA SER A 22 -0.93 -13.92 -2.11
C SER A 22 -0.62 -12.43 -1.91
N VAL A 23 -1.51 -11.59 -2.40
CA VAL A 23 -1.52 -10.14 -2.18
C VAL A 23 -2.69 -9.74 -1.28
N PHE A 24 -3.82 -10.39 -1.47
CA PHE A 24 -5.02 -10.22 -0.66
C PHE A 24 -5.78 -11.54 -0.55
N GLY A 25 -6.14 -11.89 0.69
CA GLY A 25 -6.85 -13.13 1.01
C GLY A 25 -8.31 -13.10 0.60
N GLY A 26 -8.89 -14.29 0.47
CA GLY A 26 -10.29 -14.49 0.11
C GLY A 26 -10.45 -15.67 -0.84
N ILE A 27 -11.70 -16.09 -1.07
CA ILE A 27 -12.03 -17.17 -2.00
C ILE A 27 -12.95 -16.63 -3.08
N ALA A 28 -12.52 -16.75 -4.34
CA ALA A 28 -13.33 -16.46 -5.50
C ALA A 28 -13.61 -17.72 -6.30
N ILE A 29 -14.84 -17.88 -6.77
CA ILE A 29 -15.30 -19.02 -7.56
C ILE A 29 -16.02 -18.45 -8.78
N GLY A 30 -15.55 -18.76 -9.98
CA GLY A 30 -16.13 -18.23 -11.21
C GLY A 30 -15.39 -18.66 -12.46
N ARG A 31 -15.73 -18.03 -13.59
CA ARG A 31 -15.03 -18.25 -14.86
C ARG A 31 -13.82 -17.34 -14.98
N ILE A 32 -12.79 -17.85 -15.61
CA ILE A 32 -11.59 -17.09 -15.97
C ILE A 32 -11.90 -16.22 -17.20
N SER A 33 -11.42 -14.99 -17.16
CA SER A 33 -11.25 -14.14 -18.33
C SER A 33 -9.78 -13.75 -18.43
N VAL A 34 -9.12 -14.18 -19.50
CA VAL A 34 -7.72 -13.85 -19.75
C VAL A 34 -7.66 -12.51 -20.48
N TYR A 35 -7.14 -11.51 -19.81
CA TYR A 35 -6.88 -10.22 -20.42
C TYR A 35 -5.52 -10.24 -21.12
N ASN A 36 -5.57 -10.33 -22.44
CA ASN A 36 -4.39 -10.16 -23.27
C ASN A 36 -4.34 -8.69 -23.71
N LYS A 37 -3.25 -8.02 -23.42
CA LYS A 37 -2.98 -6.73 -24.06
C LYS A 37 -2.97 -7.00 -25.56
N ASP A 38 -4.00 -6.50 -26.24
CA ASP A 38 -4.03 -6.50 -27.70
C ASP A 38 -2.78 -5.75 -28.18
N GLU A 39 -1.68 -6.46 -28.39
CA GLU A 39 -0.56 -5.95 -29.19
C GLU A 39 -1.12 -5.84 -30.60
N SER A 40 -1.85 -4.75 -30.84
CA SER A 40 -2.36 -4.44 -32.16
C SER A 40 -1.15 -4.39 -33.09
N THR A 41 -0.97 -5.44 -33.89
CA THR A 41 0.08 -5.47 -34.90
C THR A 41 -0.15 -4.30 -35.84
N VAL A 42 0.60 -3.22 -35.57
CA VAL A 42 0.50 -2.01 -36.35
C VAL A 42 1.29 -2.24 -37.63
N LYS A 43 0.58 -2.23 -38.76
CA LYS A 43 1.21 -2.41 -40.07
C LYS A 43 1.72 -1.05 -40.58
N ARG A 44 2.93 -1.05 -41.11
CA ARG A 44 3.46 0.11 -41.81
C ARG A 44 2.72 0.27 -43.16
N VAL A 45 2.05 1.40 -43.29
CA VAL A 45 1.32 1.74 -44.52
C VAL A 45 1.88 3.05 -45.08
N LYS A 46 2.09 3.12 -46.41
CA LYS A 46 2.54 4.31 -47.09
C LYS A 46 1.37 5.29 -47.28
N ILE A 47 1.59 6.54 -46.90
CA ILE A 47 0.58 7.62 -46.96
C ILE A 47 1.03 8.65 -48.00
N GLU A 48 0.06 9.13 -48.82
CA GLU A 48 0.33 10.16 -49.83
C GLU A 48 0.11 11.59 -49.27
N ASP A 49 -0.91 11.78 -48.45
CA ASP A 49 -1.21 13.07 -47.81
C ASP A 49 -0.72 13.05 -46.34
N THR A 50 0.55 13.41 -46.17
CA THR A 50 1.18 13.45 -44.84
C THR A 50 0.61 14.54 -43.94
N ALA A 51 0.12 15.65 -44.50
CA ALA A 51 -0.46 16.74 -43.72
C ALA A 51 -1.82 16.34 -43.12
N ALA A 52 -2.64 15.62 -43.88
CA ALA A 52 -3.89 15.05 -43.35
C ALA A 52 -3.61 13.99 -42.27
N GLU A 53 -2.54 13.20 -42.41
CA GLU A 53 -2.17 12.16 -41.45
C GLU A 53 -1.60 12.74 -40.14
N VAL A 54 -0.82 13.81 -40.20
CA VAL A 54 -0.39 14.56 -39.01
C VAL A 54 -1.58 15.12 -38.26
N LYS A 55 -2.53 15.71 -38.98
CA LYS A 55 -3.78 16.21 -38.37
C LYS A 55 -4.57 15.09 -37.68
N ARG A 56 -4.64 13.91 -38.31
CA ARG A 56 -5.30 12.72 -37.73
C ARG A 56 -4.61 12.26 -36.44
N PHE A 57 -3.28 12.31 -36.41
CA PHE A 57 -2.52 12.03 -35.19
C PHE A 57 -2.83 13.05 -34.09
N GLU A 58 -2.83 14.36 -34.42
CA GLU A 58 -3.12 15.40 -33.44
C GLU A 58 -4.55 15.28 -32.86
N GLU A 59 -5.54 14.99 -33.69
CA GLU A 59 -6.92 14.75 -33.25
C GLU A 59 -7.00 13.53 -32.32
N ALA A 60 -6.27 12.44 -32.63
CA ALA A 60 -6.20 11.26 -31.78
C ALA A 60 -5.48 11.54 -30.45
N LYS A 61 -4.41 12.36 -30.46
CA LYS A 61 -3.70 12.80 -29.26
C LYS A 61 -4.63 13.60 -28.33
N GLU A 62 -5.38 14.56 -28.86
CA GLU A 62 -6.33 15.34 -28.05
C GLU A 62 -7.43 14.44 -27.48
N THR A 63 -7.96 13.50 -28.27
CA THR A 63 -8.94 12.51 -27.79
C THR A 63 -8.34 11.64 -26.66
N ALA A 64 -7.07 11.24 -26.77
CA ALA A 64 -6.39 10.49 -25.71
C ALA A 64 -6.27 11.30 -24.42
N LYS A 65 -5.98 12.61 -24.51
CA LYS A 65 -5.92 13.51 -23.35
C LYS A 65 -7.29 13.68 -22.69
N GLU A 66 -8.38 13.83 -23.48
CA GLU A 66 -9.73 13.87 -22.94
C GLU A 66 -10.11 12.59 -22.18
N GLN A 67 -9.72 11.43 -22.72
CA GLN A 67 -9.91 10.14 -22.03
C GLN A 67 -9.09 10.04 -20.74
N LEU A 68 -7.83 10.49 -20.75
CA LEU A 68 -6.97 10.51 -19.56
C LEU A 68 -7.50 11.46 -18.49
N GLN A 69 -8.06 12.61 -18.88
CA GLN A 69 -8.72 13.54 -17.98
C GLN A 69 -9.95 12.89 -17.30
N ALA A 70 -10.77 12.18 -18.06
CA ALA A 70 -11.91 11.46 -17.50
C ALA A 70 -11.47 10.34 -16.53
N LEU A 71 -10.35 9.67 -16.82
CA LEU A 71 -9.74 8.68 -15.93
C LEU A 71 -9.16 9.32 -14.66
N TYR A 72 -8.55 10.50 -14.78
CA TYR A 72 -8.08 11.28 -13.64
C TYR A 72 -9.23 11.59 -12.68
N GLU A 73 -10.33 12.13 -13.20
CA GLU A 73 -11.50 12.48 -12.39
C GLU A 73 -12.13 11.25 -11.71
N LYS A 74 -12.20 10.14 -12.41
CA LYS A 74 -12.67 8.87 -11.85
C LYS A 74 -11.72 8.34 -10.76
N ALA A 75 -10.41 8.33 -11.04
CA ALA A 75 -9.40 7.88 -10.10
C ALA A 75 -9.34 8.75 -8.84
N LEU A 76 -9.52 10.07 -8.97
CA LEU A 76 -9.56 11.01 -7.85
C LEU A 76 -10.60 10.58 -6.80
N VAL A 77 -11.77 10.14 -7.26
CA VAL A 77 -12.86 9.67 -6.37
C VAL A 77 -12.63 8.26 -5.84
N GLU A 78 -12.07 7.37 -6.65
CA GLU A 78 -12.00 5.94 -6.34
C GLU A 78 -10.76 5.50 -5.58
N VAL A 79 -9.59 6.11 -5.91
CA VAL A 79 -8.28 5.69 -5.39
C VAL A 79 -7.45 6.84 -4.81
N GLY A 80 -7.99 8.07 -4.82
CA GLY A 80 -7.37 9.26 -4.25
C GLY A 80 -6.42 9.99 -5.20
N GLU A 81 -6.09 11.23 -4.82
CA GLU A 81 -5.36 12.21 -5.65
C GLU A 81 -3.98 11.69 -6.11
N VAL A 82 -3.23 11.06 -5.22
CA VAL A 82 -1.88 10.54 -5.50
C VAL A 82 -1.88 9.51 -6.62
N ASN A 83 -2.83 8.57 -6.59
CA ASN A 83 -2.94 7.56 -7.64
C ASN A 83 -3.57 8.14 -8.93
N ALA A 84 -4.35 9.22 -8.82
CA ALA A 84 -4.91 9.91 -9.97
C ALA A 84 -3.85 10.71 -10.73
N MET A 85 -2.83 11.25 -10.06
CA MET A 85 -1.76 12.06 -10.67
C MET A 85 -1.03 11.36 -11.82
N ILE A 86 -1.03 10.03 -11.88
CA ILE A 86 -0.42 9.29 -12.99
C ILE A 86 -1.06 9.68 -14.34
N PHE A 87 -2.36 9.95 -14.36
CA PHE A 87 -3.06 10.34 -15.58
C PHE A 87 -2.72 11.76 -16.02
N ASP A 88 -2.38 12.63 -15.07
CA ASP A 88 -1.91 13.99 -15.35
C ASP A 88 -0.50 13.93 -15.98
N VAL A 89 0.38 13.11 -15.43
CA VAL A 89 1.70 12.84 -16.02
C VAL A 89 1.58 12.24 -17.41
N HIS A 90 0.65 11.31 -17.64
CA HIS A 90 0.40 10.74 -18.96
C HIS A 90 -0.05 11.80 -19.97
N GLN A 91 -0.89 12.78 -19.58
CA GLN A 91 -1.25 13.91 -20.43
C GLN A 91 -0.03 14.78 -20.76
N MET A 92 0.83 15.07 -19.77
CA MET A 92 2.07 15.82 -19.99
C MET A 92 3.03 15.11 -20.96
N MET A 93 3.13 13.78 -20.85
CA MET A 93 3.97 12.98 -21.76
C MET A 93 3.44 12.99 -23.20
N LEU A 94 2.13 13.04 -23.41
CA LEU A 94 1.53 13.20 -24.75
C LEU A 94 1.81 14.57 -25.39
N ASP A 95 2.08 15.59 -24.57
CA ASP A 95 2.43 16.95 -25.02
C ASP A 95 3.95 17.19 -25.08
N ASP A 96 4.75 16.17 -24.73
CA ASP A 96 6.20 16.25 -24.81
C ASP A 96 6.67 16.55 -26.24
N LEU A 97 7.48 17.61 -26.39
CA LEU A 97 7.89 18.10 -27.71
C LEU A 97 8.71 17.07 -28.48
N ASP A 98 9.63 16.38 -27.81
CA ASP A 98 10.51 15.38 -28.45
C ASP A 98 9.67 14.19 -28.94
N TYR A 99 8.67 13.77 -28.14
CA TYR A 99 7.76 12.69 -28.50
C TYR A 99 6.89 13.06 -29.71
N VAL A 100 6.26 14.23 -29.69
CA VAL A 100 5.37 14.72 -30.76
C VAL A 100 6.16 14.98 -32.03
N GLU A 101 7.34 15.64 -31.96
CA GLU A 101 8.19 15.90 -33.11
C GLU A 101 8.72 14.62 -33.75
N ALA A 102 9.08 13.61 -32.96
CA ALA A 102 9.52 12.31 -33.49
C ALA A 102 8.43 11.63 -34.33
N ILE A 103 7.18 11.63 -33.84
CA ILE A 103 6.03 11.07 -34.57
C ILE A 103 5.76 11.85 -35.86
N THR A 104 5.65 13.17 -35.75
CA THR A 104 5.37 14.07 -36.88
C THR A 104 6.45 13.94 -37.95
N HIS A 105 7.73 13.95 -37.56
CA HIS A 105 8.85 13.76 -38.47
C HIS A 105 8.80 12.40 -39.21
N MET A 106 8.40 11.32 -38.52
CA MET A 106 8.23 10.01 -39.18
C MET A 106 7.10 10.05 -40.22
N ILE A 107 5.97 10.68 -39.91
CA ILE A 107 4.84 10.80 -40.85
C ILE A 107 5.27 11.62 -42.07
N GLU A 108 5.82 12.80 -41.84
CA GLU A 108 6.14 13.75 -42.92
C GLU A 108 7.28 13.27 -43.82
N ASN A 109 8.38 12.78 -43.24
CA ASN A 109 9.58 12.44 -44.01
C ASN A 109 9.61 11.02 -44.55
N GLN A 110 8.92 10.08 -43.90
CA GLN A 110 8.87 8.70 -44.35
C GLN A 110 7.55 8.35 -45.07
N GLY A 111 6.56 9.24 -45.04
CA GLY A 111 5.25 9.03 -45.68
C GLY A 111 4.54 7.80 -45.13
N ILE A 112 4.47 7.63 -43.81
CA ILE A 112 3.91 6.45 -43.15
C ILE A 112 2.70 6.85 -42.30
N ASN A 113 1.84 5.86 -42.02
CA ASN A 113 0.63 6.06 -41.21
C ASN A 113 0.93 6.38 -39.75
N ALA A 114 0.05 7.12 -39.14
CA ALA A 114 0.16 7.62 -37.77
C ALA A 114 0.28 6.47 -36.74
N GLU A 115 -0.49 5.37 -36.92
CA GLU A 115 -0.43 4.22 -36.01
C GLU A 115 1.00 3.65 -35.93
N TYR A 116 1.68 3.51 -37.08
CA TYR A 116 3.03 2.97 -37.12
C TYR A 116 4.04 3.95 -36.55
N ALA A 117 3.88 5.24 -36.84
CA ALA A 117 4.74 6.29 -36.31
C ALA A 117 4.65 6.35 -34.77
N VAL A 118 3.43 6.35 -34.21
CA VAL A 118 3.18 6.35 -32.75
C VAL A 118 3.73 5.09 -32.08
N ALA A 119 3.42 3.89 -32.62
CA ALA A 119 3.90 2.65 -32.04
C ALA A 119 5.43 2.57 -32.01
N THR A 120 6.08 2.92 -33.15
CA THR A 120 7.54 2.88 -33.24
C THR A 120 8.21 3.90 -32.34
N THR A 121 7.67 5.12 -32.23
CA THR A 121 8.18 6.15 -31.33
C THR A 121 8.00 5.72 -29.88
N GLY A 122 6.82 5.19 -29.53
CA GLY A 122 6.54 4.66 -28.20
C GLY A 122 7.51 3.56 -27.79
N ASP A 123 7.78 2.59 -28.66
CA ASP A 123 8.76 1.53 -28.41
C ASP A 123 10.18 2.08 -28.24
N ASN A 124 10.59 3.06 -29.06
CA ASN A 124 11.90 3.69 -28.96
C ASN A 124 12.09 4.44 -27.64
N PHE A 125 11.13 5.27 -27.25
CA PHE A 125 11.20 6.01 -25.98
C PHE A 125 11.10 5.07 -24.78
N SER A 126 10.23 4.05 -24.83
CA SER A 126 10.15 3.03 -23.78
C SER A 126 11.47 2.29 -23.60
N ASN A 127 12.10 1.85 -24.69
CA ASN A 127 13.41 1.20 -24.63
C ASN A 127 14.52 2.14 -24.12
N MET A 128 14.47 3.41 -24.49
CA MET A 128 15.41 4.43 -24.01
C MET A 128 15.29 4.61 -22.50
N PHE A 129 14.07 4.77 -21.97
CA PHE A 129 13.82 4.89 -20.54
C PHE A 129 14.18 3.60 -19.78
N ALA A 130 13.87 2.43 -20.32
CA ALA A 130 14.23 1.14 -19.72
C ALA A 130 15.74 0.91 -19.63
N ALA A 131 16.53 1.54 -20.52
CA ALA A 131 18.00 1.44 -20.55
C ALA A 131 18.71 2.45 -19.63
N MET A 132 17.98 3.40 -19.03
CA MET A 132 18.56 4.36 -18.07
C MET A 132 18.91 3.67 -16.76
N ASP A 133 19.93 4.16 -16.04
CA ASP A 133 20.31 3.61 -14.72
C ASP A 133 19.41 4.10 -13.57
N ASP A 134 18.44 4.95 -13.85
CA ASP A 134 17.49 5.53 -12.92
C ASP A 134 16.21 4.70 -12.84
N ASP A 135 15.86 4.20 -11.66
CA ASP A 135 14.69 3.32 -11.49
C ASP A 135 13.36 4.06 -11.68
N TYR A 136 13.31 5.37 -11.43
CA TYR A 136 12.15 6.21 -11.72
C TYR A 136 11.92 6.30 -13.24
N MET A 137 12.99 6.54 -14.01
CA MET A 137 12.91 6.59 -15.48
C MET A 137 12.60 5.22 -16.08
N LYS A 138 13.11 4.12 -15.50
CA LYS A 138 12.72 2.76 -15.90
C LYS A 138 11.23 2.50 -15.72
N ALA A 139 10.63 3.00 -14.63
CA ALA A 139 9.19 2.89 -14.42
C ALA A 139 8.39 3.64 -15.50
N ARG A 140 8.90 4.77 -16.00
CA ARG A 140 8.29 5.56 -17.08
C ARG A 140 8.26 4.85 -18.43
N ALA A 141 9.10 3.84 -18.64
CA ALA A 141 9.07 3.03 -19.86
C ALA A 141 7.70 2.39 -20.11
N ALA A 142 7.05 1.91 -19.04
CA ALA A 142 5.70 1.34 -19.12
C ALA A 142 4.64 2.42 -19.41
N ASP A 143 4.79 3.61 -18.84
CA ASP A 143 3.87 4.74 -19.03
C ASP A 143 3.86 5.20 -20.49
N VAL A 144 5.06 5.37 -21.12
CA VAL A 144 5.17 5.72 -22.54
C VAL A 144 4.48 4.68 -23.42
N LYS A 145 4.62 3.41 -23.08
CA LYS A 145 3.96 2.33 -23.82
C LYS A 145 2.45 2.39 -23.69
N ASP A 146 1.95 2.69 -22.50
CA ASP A 146 0.50 2.83 -22.23
C ASP A 146 -0.12 3.98 -23.05
N ILE A 147 0.47 5.19 -23.00
CA ILE A 147 -0.04 6.34 -23.76
C ILE A 147 0.04 6.12 -25.28
N SER A 148 1.12 5.50 -25.78
CA SER A 148 1.29 5.21 -27.20
C SER A 148 0.25 4.20 -27.68
N ASN A 149 0.02 3.13 -26.92
CA ASN A 149 -1.02 2.13 -27.23
C ASN A 149 -2.42 2.76 -27.24
N ARG A 150 -2.71 3.69 -26.32
CA ARG A 150 -3.98 4.42 -26.29
C ARG A 150 -4.19 5.21 -27.56
N VAL A 151 -3.21 6.01 -28.01
CA VAL A 151 -3.30 6.78 -29.25
C VAL A 151 -3.47 5.84 -30.45
N VAL A 152 -2.74 4.73 -30.53
CA VAL A 152 -2.89 3.73 -31.59
C VAL A 152 -4.30 3.14 -31.63
N LYS A 153 -4.89 2.79 -30.49
CA LYS A 153 -6.28 2.28 -30.42
C LYS A 153 -7.29 3.30 -30.93
N ILE A 154 -7.12 4.57 -30.55
CA ILE A 154 -7.98 5.67 -31.03
C ILE A 154 -7.87 5.81 -32.55
N LEU A 155 -6.65 5.80 -33.09
CA LEU A 155 -6.40 5.86 -34.54
C LEU A 155 -7.04 4.67 -35.29
N GLN A 156 -7.10 3.49 -34.66
CA GLN A 156 -7.74 2.29 -35.20
C GLN A 156 -9.27 2.26 -35.01
N GLY A 157 -9.83 3.23 -34.27
CA GLY A 157 -11.28 3.24 -33.96
C GLY A 157 -11.72 2.12 -33.02
N LYS A 158 -10.79 1.53 -32.27
CA LYS A 158 -11.09 0.48 -31.27
C LYS A 158 -11.60 1.09 -29.98
N LYS A 159 -12.56 0.41 -29.33
CA LYS A 159 -13.01 0.79 -27.99
C LYS A 159 -12.11 0.16 -26.93
N ASP A 160 -11.78 0.94 -25.90
CA ASP A 160 -11.11 0.43 -24.69
C ASP A 160 -12.16 -0.30 -23.82
N SER A 161 -12.21 -1.63 -23.86
CA SER A 161 -12.89 -2.41 -22.83
C SER A 161 -11.93 -3.45 -22.28
N VAL A 162 -11.75 -3.48 -20.96
CA VAL A 162 -10.89 -4.47 -20.29
C VAL A 162 -11.66 -5.77 -20.08
N LEU A 163 -12.99 -5.72 -20.04
CA LEU A 163 -13.88 -6.87 -19.85
C LEU A 163 -15.02 -6.84 -20.88
N ASP A 164 -15.09 -7.89 -21.68
CA ASP A 164 -16.22 -8.15 -22.58
C ASP A 164 -17.20 -9.11 -21.89
N GLY A 165 -18.33 -8.61 -21.42
CA GLY A 165 -19.38 -9.44 -20.81
C GLY A 165 -20.02 -8.80 -19.58
N ASP A 166 -21.18 -9.33 -19.18
CA ASP A 166 -21.95 -8.85 -18.03
C ASP A 166 -21.78 -9.72 -16.78
N GLU A 167 -21.20 -10.92 -16.90
CA GLU A 167 -21.00 -11.83 -15.77
C GLU A 167 -19.68 -11.52 -15.03
N PRO A 168 -19.66 -11.63 -13.68
CA PRO A 168 -18.44 -11.47 -12.91
C PRO A 168 -17.43 -12.59 -13.20
N VAL A 169 -16.15 -12.22 -13.38
CA VAL A 169 -15.06 -13.12 -13.78
C VAL A 169 -13.85 -13.06 -12.87
N ILE A 170 -13.06 -14.11 -12.88
CA ILE A 170 -11.70 -14.13 -12.36
C ILE A 170 -10.79 -13.57 -13.46
N LEU A 171 -10.21 -12.40 -13.24
CA LEU A 171 -9.39 -11.71 -14.24
C LEU A 171 -7.94 -12.20 -14.18
N LEU A 172 -7.48 -12.85 -15.24
CA LEU A 172 -6.07 -13.22 -15.42
C LEU A 172 -5.41 -12.25 -16.39
N ALA A 173 -4.24 -11.72 -16.03
CA ALA A 173 -3.48 -10.81 -16.88
C ALA A 173 -1.96 -11.03 -16.71
N ASP A 174 -1.16 -10.55 -17.66
CA ASP A 174 0.28 -10.49 -17.46
C ASP A 174 0.65 -9.47 -16.37
N ASP A 175 0.15 -8.26 -16.52
CA ASP A 175 0.12 -7.16 -15.56
C ASP A 175 -0.93 -6.15 -16.03
N LEU A 176 -1.49 -5.35 -15.14
CA LEU A 176 -2.48 -4.32 -15.45
C LEU A 176 -1.86 -2.93 -15.32
N ALA A 177 -2.00 -2.12 -16.37
CA ALA A 177 -1.62 -0.72 -16.31
C ALA A 177 -2.59 0.08 -15.40
N PRO A 178 -2.16 1.22 -14.85
CA PRO A 178 -3.03 2.09 -14.05
C PRO A 178 -4.33 2.46 -14.77
N SER A 179 -4.24 2.79 -16.05
CA SER A 179 -5.38 3.15 -16.88
C SER A 179 -6.39 2.00 -17.07
N GLU A 180 -5.89 0.77 -17.15
CA GLU A 180 -6.71 -0.44 -17.26
C GLU A 180 -7.43 -0.74 -15.94
N THR A 181 -6.73 -0.56 -14.81
CA THR A 181 -7.31 -0.82 -13.47
C THR A 181 -8.44 0.14 -13.11
N VAL A 182 -8.35 1.40 -13.50
CA VAL A 182 -9.41 2.42 -13.25
C VAL A 182 -10.62 2.23 -14.17
N GLN A 183 -10.42 1.65 -15.36
CA GLN A 183 -11.53 1.35 -16.29
C GLN A 183 -12.34 0.13 -15.89
N LEU A 184 -11.81 -0.76 -15.05
CA LEU A 184 -12.51 -1.97 -14.61
C LEU A 184 -13.82 -1.64 -13.90
N ASP A 185 -14.87 -2.35 -14.28
CA ASP A 185 -16.10 -2.41 -13.49
C ASP A 185 -15.88 -3.35 -12.31
N LYS A 186 -15.75 -2.76 -11.14
CA LYS A 186 -15.46 -3.48 -9.88
C LYS A 186 -16.51 -4.55 -9.55
N SER A 187 -17.74 -4.40 -10.01
CA SER A 187 -18.80 -5.38 -9.80
C SER A 187 -18.63 -6.66 -10.65
N LYS A 188 -17.78 -6.59 -11.68
CA LYS A 188 -17.53 -7.67 -12.62
C LYS A 188 -16.22 -8.42 -12.38
N VAL A 189 -15.47 -8.09 -11.32
CA VAL A 189 -14.20 -8.77 -11.01
C VAL A 189 -14.32 -9.51 -9.70
N LEU A 190 -14.16 -10.84 -9.74
CA LEU A 190 -14.17 -11.72 -8.57
C LEU A 190 -12.81 -11.86 -7.91
N ALA A 191 -11.75 -11.87 -8.71
CA ALA A 191 -10.36 -11.96 -8.25
C ALA A 191 -9.41 -11.44 -9.33
N PHE A 192 -8.20 -11.03 -8.92
CA PHE A 192 -7.07 -10.74 -9.80
C PHE A 192 -6.01 -11.83 -9.70
N VAL A 193 -5.49 -12.25 -10.84
CA VAL A 193 -4.37 -13.19 -10.94
C VAL A 193 -3.41 -12.69 -12.01
N THR A 194 -2.16 -12.35 -11.63
CA THR A 194 -1.19 -11.83 -12.60
C THR A 194 0.06 -12.70 -12.69
N ARG A 195 0.66 -12.75 -13.90
CA ARG A 195 1.95 -13.42 -14.14
C ARG A 195 3.10 -12.63 -13.55
N HIS A 196 3.02 -11.32 -13.61
CA HIS A 196 4.03 -10.38 -13.13
C HIS A 196 3.42 -9.45 -12.07
N GLY A 197 4.24 -8.61 -11.49
CA GLY A 197 3.82 -7.63 -10.51
C GLY A 197 4.49 -7.83 -9.15
N SER A 198 4.38 -6.80 -8.32
CA SER A 198 4.84 -6.80 -6.93
C SER A 198 3.65 -6.66 -5.98
N THR A 199 3.88 -6.88 -4.71
CA THR A 199 2.87 -6.64 -3.66
C THR A 199 2.43 -5.18 -3.56
N ASN A 200 3.17 -4.27 -4.19
CA ASN A 200 2.89 -2.83 -4.26
C ASN A 200 2.47 -2.38 -5.67
N SER A 201 2.21 -3.30 -6.60
CA SER A 201 1.69 -2.96 -7.93
C SER A 201 0.30 -2.31 -7.86
N HIS A 202 -0.08 -1.58 -8.91
CA HIS A 202 -1.42 -0.97 -9.00
C HIS A 202 -2.54 -2.01 -8.87
N THR A 203 -2.36 -3.20 -9.46
CA THR A 203 -3.30 -4.33 -9.33
C THR A 203 -3.43 -4.77 -7.87
N ALA A 204 -2.32 -4.83 -7.13
CA ALA A 204 -2.31 -5.20 -5.72
C ALA A 204 -3.04 -4.17 -4.85
N ILE A 205 -2.82 -2.88 -5.10
CA ILE A 205 -3.50 -1.77 -4.41
C ILE A 205 -5.01 -1.83 -4.70
N LEU A 206 -5.38 -2.00 -5.97
CA LEU A 206 -6.78 -2.10 -6.37
C LEU A 206 -7.49 -3.28 -5.71
N ALA A 207 -6.88 -4.46 -5.69
CA ALA A 207 -7.44 -5.65 -5.05
C ALA A 207 -7.72 -5.43 -3.55
N ARG A 208 -6.79 -4.79 -2.84
CA ARG A 208 -6.97 -4.42 -1.43
C ARG A 208 -8.11 -3.42 -1.25
N THR A 209 -8.20 -2.41 -2.12
CA THR A 209 -9.28 -1.41 -2.09
C THR A 209 -10.64 -2.06 -2.37
N MET A 210 -10.69 -3.01 -3.30
CA MET A 210 -11.91 -3.74 -3.66
C MET A 210 -12.27 -4.87 -2.69
N ASN A 211 -11.36 -5.24 -1.77
CA ASN A 211 -11.53 -6.39 -0.86
C ASN A 211 -11.76 -7.72 -1.61
N ILE A 212 -11.08 -7.95 -2.72
CA ILE A 212 -11.17 -9.19 -3.51
C ILE A 212 -9.84 -9.93 -3.55
N PRO A 213 -9.86 -11.28 -3.66
CA PRO A 213 -8.65 -12.09 -3.73
C PRO A 213 -7.71 -11.63 -4.85
N ALA A 214 -6.41 -11.60 -4.57
CA ALA A 214 -5.40 -11.28 -5.57
C ALA A 214 -4.13 -12.10 -5.40
N LEU A 215 -3.63 -12.65 -6.50
CA LEU A 215 -2.40 -13.43 -6.60
C LEU A 215 -1.49 -12.85 -7.66
N ILE A 216 -0.18 -12.84 -7.39
CA ILE A 216 0.86 -12.43 -8.34
C ILE A 216 1.86 -13.57 -8.56
N GLY A 217 2.59 -13.50 -9.68
CA GLY A 217 3.59 -14.51 -10.01
C GLY A 217 3.01 -15.85 -10.44
N VAL A 218 1.74 -15.93 -10.83
CA VAL A 218 1.08 -17.15 -11.25
C VAL A 218 1.42 -17.45 -12.71
N LYS A 219 1.98 -18.62 -12.97
CA LYS A 219 2.26 -19.09 -14.34
C LYS A 219 1.03 -19.79 -14.89
N PHE A 220 0.40 -19.21 -15.90
CA PHE A 220 -0.74 -19.80 -16.62
C PHE A 220 -0.55 -19.69 -18.14
N GLU A 221 -1.25 -20.54 -18.87
CA GLU A 221 -1.34 -20.51 -20.34
C GLU A 221 -2.68 -19.89 -20.77
N GLU A 222 -2.75 -19.39 -22.00
CA GLU A 222 -3.99 -18.76 -22.53
C GLU A 222 -5.16 -19.75 -22.69
N ASN A 223 -4.86 -21.04 -22.76
CA ASN A 223 -5.85 -22.10 -22.87
C ASN A 223 -6.78 -22.24 -21.64
N VAL A 224 -6.56 -21.45 -20.59
CA VAL A 224 -7.44 -21.41 -19.40
C VAL A 224 -8.59 -20.40 -19.53
N ASP A 225 -8.62 -19.60 -20.59
CA ASP A 225 -9.68 -18.62 -20.83
C ASP A 225 -11.06 -19.29 -20.91
N GLY A 226 -12.06 -18.68 -20.30
CA GLY A 226 -13.43 -19.20 -20.22
C GLY A 226 -13.62 -20.40 -19.27
N LYS A 227 -12.54 -21.03 -18.78
CA LYS A 227 -12.61 -22.18 -17.87
C LYS A 227 -13.13 -21.78 -16.50
N PHE A 228 -13.76 -22.72 -15.81
CA PHE A 228 -14.20 -22.53 -14.43
C PHE A 228 -13.02 -22.71 -13.47
N ALA A 229 -12.92 -21.82 -12.48
CA ALA A 229 -11.81 -21.85 -11.55
C ALA A 229 -12.18 -21.39 -10.12
N ILE A 230 -11.32 -21.74 -9.19
CA ILE A 230 -11.33 -21.27 -7.81
C ILE A 230 -10.00 -20.56 -7.55
N VAL A 231 -10.05 -19.35 -6.99
CA VAL A 231 -8.89 -18.62 -6.48
C VAL A 231 -8.94 -18.64 -4.97
N ASP A 232 -7.92 -19.22 -4.36
CA ASP A 232 -7.70 -19.18 -2.92
C ASP A 232 -6.56 -18.18 -2.61
N GLY A 233 -6.96 -16.96 -2.28
CA GLY A 233 -6.06 -15.88 -1.91
C GLY A 233 -5.39 -16.07 -0.55
N TYR A 234 -5.84 -17.01 0.29
CA TYR A 234 -5.21 -17.30 1.58
C TYR A 234 -3.96 -18.16 1.41
N ASN A 235 -4.00 -19.17 0.54
CA ASN A 235 -2.89 -20.11 0.31
C ASN A 235 -2.13 -19.90 -1.01
N GLY A 236 -2.55 -18.91 -1.81
CA GLY A 236 -1.87 -18.58 -3.06
C GLY A 236 -2.13 -19.56 -4.20
N SER A 237 -3.31 -20.22 -4.25
CA SER A 237 -3.61 -21.24 -5.24
C SER A 237 -4.74 -20.83 -6.18
N VAL A 238 -4.63 -21.27 -7.44
CA VAL A 238 -5.71 -21.26 -8.42
C VAL A 238 -5.98 -22.68 -8.89
N TYR A 239 -7.20 -23.14 -8.74
CA TYR A 239 -7.64 -24.46 -9.23
C TYR A 239 -8.46 -24.26 -10.49
N VAL A 240 -7.92 -24.67 -11.63
CA VAL A 240 -8.59 -24.59 -12.93
C VAL A 240 -9.27 -25.92 -13.20
N GLU A 241 -10.55 -25.86 -13.59
CA GLU A 241 -11.43 -27.03 -13.79
C GLU A 241 -11.43 -27.97 -12.57
N PRO A 242 -11.74 -27.43 -11.36
CA PRO A 242 -11.78 -28.21 -10.15
C PRO A 242 -12.86 -29.30 -10.21
N THR A 243 -12.60 -30.42 -9.54
CA THR A 243 -13.60 -31.48 -9.40
C THR A 243 -14.79 -30.99 -8.52
N ASP A 244 -15.94 -31.63 -8.65
CA ASP A 244 -17.13 -31.27 -7.86
C ASP A 244 -16.88 -31.33 -6.35
N ASP A 245 -16.03 -32.23 -5.89
CA ASP A 245 -15.68 -32.33 -4.45
C ASP A 245 -14.86 -31.12 -4.00
N VAL A 246 -13.89 -30.66 -4.82
CA VAL A 246 -13.10 -29.45 -4.55
C VAL A 246 -14.00 -28.20 -4.59
N VAL A 247 -14.93 -28.12 -5.54
CA VAL A 247 -15.89 -27.00 -5.59
C VAL A 247 -16.72 -26.94 -4.31
N LYS A 248 -17.29 -28.05 -3.87
CA LYS A 248 -18.09 -28.11 -2.64
C LYS A 248 -17.28 -27.73 -1.40
N GLU A 249 -16.04 -28.20 -1.32
CA GLU A 249 -15.11 -27.83 -0.24
C GLU A 249 -14.90 -26.32 -0.19
N TYR A 250 -14.61 -25.70 -1.34
CA TYR A 250 -14.35 -24.27 -1.40
C TYR A 250 -15.61 -23.40 -1.30
N GLU A 251 -16.76 -23.86 -1.74
CA GLU A 251 -18.05 -23.23 -1.45
C GLU A 251 -18.33 -23.21 0.07
N SER A 252 -18.07 -24.32 0.78
CA SER A 252 -18.18 -24.37 2.24
C SER A 252 -17.21 -23.40 2.91
N LYS A 253 -15.93 -23.42 2.52
CA LYS A 253 -14.90 -22.49 3.04
C LYS A 253 -15.28 -21.03 2.79
N LYS A 254 -15.82 -20.72 1.62
CA LYS A 254 -16.29 -19.37 1.28
C LYS A 254 -17.45 -18.94 2.16
N GLN A 255 -18.45 -19.80 2.33
CA GLN A 255 -19.60 -19.54 3.22
C GLN A 255 -19.15 -19.36 4.67
N GLU A 256 -18.24 -20.20 5.16
CA GLU A 256 -17.67 -20.07 6.51
C GLU A 256 -16.91 -18.73 6.68
N ALA A 257 -16.14 -18.32 5.66
CA ALA A 257 -15.42 -17.05 5.68
C ALA A 257 -16.37 -15.83 5.66
N GLU A 258 -17.44 -15.90 4.85
CA GLU A 258 -18.48 -14.86 4.78
C GLU A 258 -19.28 -14.79 6.10
N GLU A 259 -19.65 -15.92 6.67
CA GLU A 259 -20.34 -15.98 7.97
C GLU A 259 -19.42 -15.45 9.08
N LYS A 260 -18.15 -15.85 9.11
CA LYS A 260 -17.16 -15.29 10.04
C LYS A 260 -17.04 -13.77 9.89
N LYS A 261 -16.97 -13.27 8.65
CA LYS A 261 -16.93 -11.83 8.38
C LYS A 261 -18.21 -11.14 8.88
N ARG A 262 -19.38 -11.75 8.68
CA ARG A 262 -20.67 -11.23 9.19
C ARG A 262 -20.69 -11.17 10.71
N LEU A 263 -20.28 -12.26 11.38
CA LEU A 263 -20.20 -12.32 12.85
C LEU A 263 -19.22 -11.29 13.41
N LEU A 264 -18.07 -11.09 12.74
CA LEU A 264 -17.11 -10.05 13.12
C LEU A 264 -17.70 -8.64 13.01
N GLN A 265 -18.58 -8.39 12.04
CA GLN A 265 -19.28 -7.09 11.93
C GLN A 265 -20.23 -6.83 13.12
N GLU A 266 -20.74 -7.85 13.79
CA GLU A 266 -21.55 -7.71 15.00
C GLU A 266 -20.73 -7.19 16.21
N LEU A 267 -19.39 -7.21 16.10
CA LEU A 267 -18.50 -6.62 17.10
C LEU A 267 -18.36 -5.10 16.98
N LYS A 268 -18.94 -4.49 15.96
CA LYS A 268 -18.93 -3.03 15.80
C LYS A 268 -19.58 -2.35 17.00
N GLY A 269 -18.91 -1.35 17.57
CA GLY A 269 -19.34 -0.64 18.78
C GLY A 269 -19.16 -1.42 20.09
N LYS A 270 -18.57 -2.62 20.06
CA LYS A 270 -18.25 -3.36 21.29
C LYS A 270 -16.91 -2.90 21.85
N GLU A 271 -16.84 -2.79 23.18
CA GLU A 271 -15.60 -2.47 23.88
C GLU A 271 -14.52 -3.57 23.66
N ASN A 272 -13.26 -3.15 23.58
CA ASN A 272 -12.09 -4.03 23.56
C ASN A 272 -11.71 -4.42 24.99
N ILE A 273 -12.44 -5.39 25.54
CA ILE A 273 -12.32 -5.82 26.92
C ILE A 273 -12.22 -7.35 27.00
N THR A 274 -11.27 -7.85 27.80
CA THR A 274 -11.08 -9.28 28.06
C THR A 274 -12.21 -9.84 28.94
N LEU A 275 -12.32 -11.17 29.04
CA LEU A 275 -13.30 -11.84 29.88
C LEU A 275 -13.13 -11.52 31.37
N ASP A 276 -11.90 -11.26 31.81
CA ASP A 276 -11.55 -10.87 33.18
C ASP A 276 -11.58 -9.32 33.39
N GLY A 277 -12.03 -8.56 32.38
CA GLY A 277 -12.34 -7.12 32.50
C GLY A 277 -11.20 -6.17 32.20
N LYS A 278 -10.08 -6.62 31.63
CA LYS A 278 -8.98 -5.76 31.22
C LYS A 278 -9.31 -5.05 29.90
N LYS A 279 -9.28 -3.71 29.88
CA LYS A 279 -9.48 -2.90 28.67
C LYS A 279 -8.17 -2.75 27.91
N ILE A 280 -8.24 -2.91 26.59
CA ILE A 280 -7.11 -2.81 25.66
C ILE A 280 -7.44 -1.74 24.61
N LYS A 281 -6.52 -0.83 24.36
CA LYS A 281 -6.66 0.14 23.25
C LYS A 281 -6.41 -0.60 21.94
N LEU A 282 -7.38 -0.53 21.01
CA LEU A 282 -7.25 -1.16 19.69
C LEU A 282 -7.30 -0.09 18.62
N TYR A 283 -6.15 0.23 18.06
CA TYR A 283 -5.93 1.33 17.14
C TYR A 283 -5.63 0.83 15.73
N ALA A 284 -5.78 1.72 14.75
CA ALA A 284 -5.45 1.44 13.36
C ALA A 284 -4.07 1.99 12.98
N ASN A 285 -3.38 1.28 12.09
CA ASN A 285 -2.22 1.79 11.34
C ASN A 285 -2.71 2.40 10.03
N ILE A 286 -2.27 3.60 9.70
CA ILE A 286 -2.59 4.29 8.44
C ILE A 286 -1.33 4.81 7.75
N GLY A 287 -1.39 4.91 6.41
CA GLY A 287 -0.36 5.51 5.58
C GLY A 287 -0.67 6.96 5.18
N GLY A 288 -1.94 7.34 5.12
CA GLY A 288 -2.35 8.67 4.69
C GLY A 288 -3.75 9.04 5.13
N VAL A 289 -4.18 10.26 4.76
CA VAL A 289 -5.51 10.80 5.10
C VAL A 289 -6.65 9.91 4.57
N ALA A 290 -6.47 9.33 3.38
CA ALA A 290 -7.46 8.46 2.75
C ALA A 290 -7.81 7.21 3.57
N ASP A 291 -6.88 6.71 4.38
CA ASP A 291 -7.08 5.50 5.19
C ASP A 291 -7.97 5.73 6.41
N VAL A 292 -8.21 6.98 6.82
CA VAL A 292 -9.03 7.33 7.99
C VAL A 292 -10.45 6.79 7.84
N ALA A 293 -11.02 6.87 6.64
CA ALA A 293 -12.35 6.32 6.38
C ALA A 293 -12.40 4.81 6.67
N SER A 294 -11.38 4.06 6.24
CA SER A 294 -11.27 2.62 6.52
C SER A 294 -11.09 2.34 8.01
N ALA A 295 -10.28 3.12 8.73
CA ALA A 295 -10.12 2.99 10.16
C ALA A 295 -11.45 3.18 10.91
N LEU A 296 -12.23 4.20 10.55
CA LEU A 296 -13.54 4.49 11.15
C LEU A 296 -14.59 3.43 10.78
N GLN A 297 -14.61 2.95 9.53
CA GLN A 297 -15.53 1.88 9.10
C GLN A 297 -15.31 0.58 9.88
N ASN A 298 -14.05 0.27 10.20
CA ASN A 298 -13.66 -0.89 11.01
C ASN A 298 -13.68 -0.60 12.52
N ASP A 299 -14.24 0.55 12.94
CA ASP A 299 -14.46 0.89 14.33
C ASP A 299 -13.17 0.94 15.18
N ALA A 300 -12.10 1.48 14.63
CA ALA A 300 -10.88 1.72 15.38
C ALA A 300 -11.09 2.76 16.49
N GLU A 301 -10.53 2.51 17.68
CA GLU A 301 -10.61 3.45 18.82
C GLU A 301 -9.66 4.63 18.67
N GLY A 302 -8.69 4.56 17.76
CA GLY A 302 -7.71 5.59 17.47
C GLY A 302 -6.81 5.18 16.31
N ILE A 303 -5.84 6.02 16.02
CA ILE A 303 -4.72 5.75 15.10
C ILE A 303 -3.47 5.59 15.96
N GLY A 304 -2.91 4.39 16.02
CA GLY A 304 -1.69 4.10 16.79
C GLY A 304 -0.41 4.28 15.99
N LEU A 305 -0.53 4.30 14.66
CA LEU A 305 0.58 4.61 13.76
C LEU A 305 0.07 5.33 12.51
N PHE A 306 0.34 6.64 12.44
CA PHE A 306 0.30 7.37 11.17
C PHE A 306 1.71 7.47 10.62
N ARG A 307 1.95 6.82 9.49
CA ARG A 307 3.26 6.79 8.80
C ARG A 307 3.45 8.06 8.00
N SER A 308 4.03 9.09 8.62
CA SER A 308 4.20 10.40 7.98
C SER A 308 5.15 10.42 6.79
N GLU A 309 5.97 9.39 6.61
CA GLU A 309 6.88 9.28 5.46
C GLU A 309 6.17 9.29 4.10
N PHE A 310 4.90 8.91 4.04
CA PHE A 310 4.13 9.00 2.80
C PHE A 310 4.02 10.43 2.26
N LEU A 311 3.93 11.44 3.13
CA LEU A 311 3.92 12.84 2.72
C LEU A 311 5.21 13.25 2.00
N TYR A 312 6.32 12.61 2.37
CA TYR A 312 7.62 12.84 1.75
C TYR A 312 7.80 12.01 0.47
N LEU A 313 7.32 10.77 0.45
CA LEU A 313 7.41 9.87 -0.71
C LEU A 313 6.53 10.32 -1.89
N GLU A 314 5.44 11.01 -1.60
CA GLU A 314 4.48 11.52 -2.59
C GLU A 314 4.84 12.92 -3.12
N SER A 315 5.87 13.56 -2.55
CA SER A 315 6.31 14.89 -2.92
C SER A 315 7.64 14.87 -3.70
N ASN A 316 7.82 15.82 -4.59
CA ASN A 316 9.08 16.04 -5.31
C ASN A 316 10.04 16.99 -4.57
N THR A 317 9.61 17.55 -3.45
CA THR A 317 10.39 18.46 -2.58
C THR A 317 10.06 18.15 -1.13
N PHE A 318 10.83 18.72 -0.19
CA PHE A 318 10.46 18.61 1.22
C PHE A 318 9.06 19.19 1.44
N PRO A 319 8.12 18.41 2.01
CA PRO A 319 6.79 18.92 2.35
C PRO A 319 6.90 20.12 3.29
N THR A 320 6.20 21.19 2.95
CA THR A 320 6.17 22.41 3.78
C THR A 320 5.47 22.17 5.11
N GLU A 321 5.67 23.07 6.07
CA GLU A 321 4.95 23.03 7.35
C GLU A 321 3.43 23.04 7.12
N GLU A 322 2.95 23.84 6.17
CA GLU A 322 1.52 23.97 5.93
C GLU A 322 0.91 22.70 5.31
N GLU A 323 1.56 22.08 4.33
CA GLU A 323 1.12 20.81 3.73
C GLU A 323 1.02 19.70 4.79
N GLN A 324 2.06 19.57 5.63
CA GLN A 324 2.07 18.60 6.72
C GLN A 324 0.98 18.93 7.76
N PHE A 325 0.84 20.20 8.13
CA PHE A 325 -0.18 20.67 9.09
C PHE A 325 -1.59 20.33 8.59
N GLN A 326 -1.91 20.59 7.33
CA GLN A 326 -3.23 20.30 6.76
C GLN A 326 -3.52 18.79 6.78
N ALA A 327 -2.55 17.94 6.45
CA ALA A 327 -2.71 16.49 6.50
C ALA A 327 -2.98 16.00 7.94
N TYR A 328 -2.17 16.42 8.90
CA TYR A 328 -2.32 16.00 10.31
C TYR A 328 -3.60 16.55 10.95
N LYS A 329 -3.95 17.80 10.66
CA LYS A 329 -5.20 18.43 11.11
C LYS A 329 -6.41 17.67 10.56
N THR A 330 -6.44 17.37 9.28
CA THR A 330 -7.55 16.64 8.65
C THR A 330 -7.77 15.28 9.31
N VAL A 331 -6.69 14.55 9.60
CA VAL A 331 -6.80 13.27 10.32
C VAL A 331 -7.32 13.48 11.74
N ALA A 332 -6.78 14.45 12.47
CA ALA A 332 -7.18 14.73 13.85
C ALA A 332 -8.69 15.12 13.96
N GLU A 333 -9.16 15.99 13.07
CA GLU A 333 -10.57 16.39 12.99
C GLU A 333 -11.49 15.22 12.64
N ASN A 334 -11.13 14.43 11.61
CA ASN A 334 -11.92 13.26 11.20
C ASN A 334 -11.99 12.17 12.27
N MET A 335 -10.96 12.04 13.09
CA MET A 335 -10.95 11.10 14.24
C MET A 335 -11.77 11.59 15.43
N ALA A 336 -12.30 12.83 15.40
CA ALA A 336 -13.29 13.36 16.35
C ALA A 336 -12.90 13.16 17.84
N GLY A 337 -11.67 13.53 18.19
CA GLY A 337 -11.13 13.44 19.55
C GLY A 337 -10.52 12.08 19.93
N LYS A 338 -10.65 11.06 19.09
CA LYS A 338 -9.91 9.81 19.23
C LYS A 338 -8.40 10.07 19.06
N LYS A 339 -7.57 9.27 19.73
CA LYS A 339 -6.11 9.40 19.67
C LYS A 339 -5.55 9.20 18.27
N VAL A 340 -4.61 10.06 17.87
CA VAL A 340 -3.84 9.93 16.63
C VAL A 340 -2.36 10.04 16.95
N ILE A 341 -1.60 8.97 16.79
CA ILE A 341 -0.16 8.94 17.01
C ILE A 341 0.53 9.10 15.65
N ILE A 342 1.28 10.20 15.51
CA ILE A 342 2.03 10.52 14.29
C ILE A 342 3.48 10.12 14.51
N ARG A 343 3.97 9.18 13.70
CA ARG A 343 5.39 8.84 13.66
C ARG A 343 6.12 9.91 12.86
N THR A 344 7.19 10.46 13.42
CA THR A 344 8.06 11.38 12.69
C THR A 344 8.80 10.65 11.57
N LEU A 345 9.45 11.41 10.70
CA LEU A 345 10.16 10.92 9.52
C LEU A 345 10.90 9.59 9.75
N ASP A 346 10.56 8.58 8.93
CA ASP A 346 11.24 7.28 8.89
C ASP A 346 11.67 6.94 7.45
N ILE A 347 12.56 7.77 6.91
CA ILE A 347 13.18 7.63 5.57
C ILE A 347 14.65 7.33 5.75
N GLY A 348 15.20 6.55 4.83
CA GLY A 348 16.61 6.21 4.70
C GLY A 348 16.96 5.93 3.24
N ALA A 349 18.20 5.52 2.97
CA ALA A 349 18.69 5.23 1.62
C ALA A 349 18.02 4.00 0.96
N ASP A 350 17.22 3.24 1.72
CA ASP A 350 16.36 2.16 1.24
C ASP A 350 15.08 2.65 0.54
N LYS A 351 14.71 3.92 0.78
CA LYS A 351 13.57 4.60 0.15
C LYS A 351 14.13 5.71 -0.71
N GLN A 352 14.07 5.55 -2.02
CA GLN A 352 14.62 6.53 -2.97
C GLN A 352 13.75 7.81 -2.94
N VAL A 353 14.29 8.85 -2.33
CA VAL A 353 13.72 10.19 -2.30
C VAL A 353 14.83 11.14 -2.70
N ASP A 354 14.90 11.47 -3.99
CA ASP A 354 16.02 12.17 -4.61
C ASP A 354 16.39 13.50 -3.95
N TYR A 355 15.39 14.27 -3.53
CA TYR A 355 15.63 15.58 -2.90
C TYR A 355 16.26 15.50 -1.50
N PHE A 356 16.32 14.32 -0.86
CA PHE A 356 17.10 14.13 0.38
C PHE A 356 18.60 14.06 0.11
N ASN A 357 19.02 13.79 -1.13
CA ASN A 357 20.42 13.62 -1.52
C ASN A 357 21.20 12.68 -0.60
N LEU A 358 20.57 11.56 -0.22
CA LEU A 358 21.21 10.54 0.62
C LEU A 358 22.23 9.75 -0.19
N ASP A 359 23.40 9.57 0.38
CA ASP A 359 24.44 8.71 -0.20
C ASP A 359 23.95 7.26 -0.28
N LYS A 360 24.37 6.54 -1.31
CA LYS A 360 24.12 5.10 -1.40
C LYS A 360 24.90 4.37 -0.29
N GLU A 361 24.21 3.59 0.50
CA GLU A 361 24.77 2.82 1.60
C GLU A 361 24.71 1.32 1.32
N ASP A 362 25.72 0.58 1.78
CA ASP A 362 25.73 -0.90 1.65
C ASP A 362 24.68 -1.56 2.55
N ASN A 363 24.33 -0.93 3.68
CA ASN A 363 23.36 -1.43 4.66
C ASN A 363 22.37 -0.32 5.06
N PRO A 364 21.45 0.09 4.18
CA PRO A 364 20.57 1.25 4.41
C PRO A 364 19.71 1.12 5.67
N ALA A 365 19.28 -0.10 6.01
CA ALA A 365 18.47 -0.34 7.22
C ALA A 365 19.22 0.03 8.52
N MET A 366 20.56 -0.04 8.53
CA MET A 366 21.42 0.32 9.66
C MET A 366 22.11 1.67 9.47
N GLY A 367 21.80 2.40 8.40
CA GLY A 367 22.47 3.59 7.95
C GLY A 367 21.94 4.91 8.50
N TYR A 368 22.12 5.96 7.70
CA TYR A 368 21.68 7.32 7.96
C TYR A 368 20.20 7.47 7.62
N ARG A 369 19.33 7.24 8.61
CA ARG A 369 17.88 7.22 8.45
C ARG A 369 17.13 7.76 9.67
N ALA A 370 15.86 8.07 9.50
CA ALA A 370 14.89 8.38 10.53
C ALA A 370 15.38 9.47 11.48
N ILE A 371 15.38 9.21 12.79
CA ILE A 371 15.80 10.19 13.80
C ILE A 371 17.24 10.68 13.61
N ARG A 372 18.12 9.89 12.98
CA ARG A 372 19.49 10.28 12.68
C ARG A 372 19.53 11.46 11.70
N ILE A 373 18.67 11.43 10.68
CA ILE A 373 18.46 12.56 9.75
C ILE A 373 17.89 13.75 10.53
N CYS A 374 16.84 13.54 11.30
CA CYS A 374 16.17 14.59 12.08
C CYS A 374 17.10 15.34 13.03
N LEU A 375 17.99 14.63 13.73
CA LEU A 375 18.92 15.22 14.69
C LEU A 375 20.14 15.89 14.04
N THR A 376 20.46 15.57 12.80
CA THR A 376 21.58 16.18 12.05
C THR A 376 21.14 17.26 11.08
N GLN A 377 19.86 17.23 10.68
CA GLN A 377 19.20 18.25 9.86
C GLN A 377 17.97 18.81 10.59
N PRO A 378 18.17 19.58 11.67
CA PRO A 378 17.09 19.97 12.58
C PRO A 378 15.99 20.80 11.91
N GLU A 379 16.26 21.49 10.82
CA GLU A 379 15.25 22.29 10.12
C GLU A 379 14.14 21.41 9.51
N ILE A 380 14.49 20.25 8.96
CA ILE A 380 13.49 19.27 8.47
C ILE A 380 12.62 18.80 9.64
N PHE A 381 13.27 18.48 10.76
CA PHE A 381 12.59 17.98 11.96
C PHE A 381 11.71 19.04 12.62
N LYS A 382 12.18 20.28 12.74
CA LYS A 382 11.40 21.40 13.27
C LYS A 382 10.17 21.68 12.43
N THR A 383 10.31 21.67 11.09
CA THR A 383 9.19 21.85 10.16
C THR A 383 8.09 20.80 10.43
N GLN A 384 8.45 19.53 10.59
CA GLN A 384 7.50 18.47 10.90
C GLN A 384 6.89 18.63 12.29
N LEU A 385 7.70 18.90 13.32
CA LEU A 385 7.22 19.08 14.69
C LEU A 385 6.26 20.28 14.80
N ARG A 386 6.59 21.41 14.16
CA ARG A 386 5.70 22.58 14.13
C ARG A 386 4.33 22.22 13.55
N ALA A 387 4.30 21.47 12.44
CA ALA A 387 3.06 21.00 11.84
C ALA A 387 2.27 20.08 12.79
N ILE A 388 2.94 19.14 13.47
CA ILE A 388 2.32 18.21 14.44
C ILE A 388 1.74 18.98 15.62
N PHE A 389 2.53 19.88 16.24
CA PHE A 389 2.05 20.67 17.39
C PHE A 389 0.90 21.61 17.01
N ARG A 390 0.95 22.29 15.87
CA ARG A 390 -0.18 23.09 15.36
C ARG A 390 -1.44 22.25 15.16
N ALA A 391 -1.29 21.05 14.60
CA ALA A 391 -2.41 20.15 14.38
C ALA A 391 -3.04 19.62 15.68
N SER A 392 -2.27 19.53 16.78
CA SER A 392 -2.76 19.06 18.08
C SER A 392 -3.80 19.97 18.73
N TYR A 393 -3.91 21.23 18.28
CA TYR A 393 -5.01 22.10 18.68
C TYR A 393 -6.38 21.62 18.20
N TYR A 394 -6.42 20.83 17.12
CA TYR A 394 -7.64 20.37 16.45
C TYR A 394 -8.06 18.95 16.82
N GLY A 395 -7.26 18.24 17.64
CA GLY A 395 -7.58 16.88 18.08
C GLY A 395 -6.55 16.30 19.03
N ASN A 396 -6.77 15.06 19.43
CA ASN A 396 -5.92 14.35 20.40
C ASN A 396 -4.72 13.70 19.69
N ILE A 397 -3.61 14.45 19.55
CA ILE A 397 -2.40 13.99 18.87
C ILE A 397 -1.35 13.52 19.89
N GLY A 398 -0.66 12.43 19.54
CA GLY A 398 0.62 12.02 20.11
C GLY A 398 1.69 11.99 19.03
N VAL A 399 2.94 12.15 19.41
CA VAL A 399 4.10 12.03 18.52
C VAL A 399 4.96 10.84 18.92
N MET A 400 5.48 10.12 17.93
CA MET A 400 6.32 8.95 18.12
C MET A 400 7.60 9.06 17.31
N TYR A 401 8.75 8.88 17.98
CA TYR A 401 10.06 9.00 17.36
C TYR A 401 10.65 7.62 17.03
N PRO A 402 10.96 7.33 15.74
CA PRO A 402 11.49 6.04 15.31
C PRO A 402 13.00 5.92 15.52
N MET A 403 13.52 4.69 15.47
CA MET A 403 14.95 4.35 15.42
C MET A 403 15.80 4.85 16.59
N ILE A 404 15.20 4.97 17.77
CA ILE A 404 15.88 5.39 19.01
C ILE A 404 16.81 4.28 19.50
N ILE A 405 18.01 4.68 19.98
CA ILE A 405 18.99 3.77 20.60
C ILE A 405 19.51 4.25 21.95
N SER A 406 19.22 5.50 22.35
CA SER A 406 19.78 6.06 23.58
C SER A 406 18.91 7.15 24.20
N VAL A 407 19.07 7.33 25.52
CA VAL A 407 18.44 8.44 26.27
C VAL A 407 18.90 9.81 25.74
N SER A 408 20.16 9.93 25.35
CA SER A 408 20.69 11.20 24.83
C SER A 408 20.01 11.66 23.54
N GLU A 409 19.56 10.74 22.69
CA GLU A 409 18.75 11.09 21.51
C GLU A 409 17.41 11.67 21.92
N VAL A 410 16.72 11.08 22.90
CA VAL A 410 15.44 11.58 23.41
C VAL A 410 15.60 12.94 24.04
N GLN A 411 16.64 13.17 24.82
CA GLN A 411 16.93 14.48 25.42
C GLN A 411 17.22 15.56 24.37
N ARG A 412 17.90 15.21 23.27
CA ARG A 412 18.09 16.12 22.13
C ARG A 412 16.78 16.44 21.43
N ILE A 413 15.89 15.44 21.29
CA ILE A 413 14.54 15.63 20.72
C ILE A 413 13.76 16.61 21.60
N HIS A 414 13.75 16.43 22.94
CA HIS A 414 13.05 17.30 23.85
C HIS A 414 13.56 18.77 23.76
N ALA A 415 14.86 18.96 23.62
CA ALA A 415 15.42 20.31 23.43
C ALA A 415 14.88 20.96 22.13
N ILE A 416 14.79 20.21 21.01
CA ILE A 416 14.24 20.71 19.77
C ILE A 416 12.72 20.98 19.90
N VAL A 417 11.98 20.12 20.61
CA VAL A 417 10.55 20.33 20.89
C VAL A 417 10.34 21.61 21.69
N ASP A 418 11.17 21.88 22.70
CA ASP A 418 11.08 23.11 23.48
C ASP A 418 11.36 24.37 22.63
N GLU A 419 12.33 24.30 21.72
CA GLU A 419 12.57 25.36 20.73
C GLU A 419 11.35 25.60 19.85
N VAL A 420 10.76 24.52 19.33
CA VAL A 420 9.55 24.56 18.47
C VAL A 420 8.38 25.19 19.22
N LYS A 421 8.13 24.79 20.46
CA LYS A 421 7.07 25.39 21.31
C LYS A 421 7.30 26.88 21.52
N ALA A 422 8.54 27.28 21.85
CA ALA A 422 8.89 28.68 22.01
C ALA A 422 8.68 29.51 20.74
N GLU A 423 8.98 28.95 19.57
CA GLU A 423 8.73 29.58 18.26
C GLU A 423 7.23 29.75 17.98
N LEU A 424 6.41 28.73 18.28
CA LEU A 424 4.96 28.78 18.11
C LEU A 424 4.33 29.83 19.06
N ASP A 425 4.76 29.87 20.33
CA ASP A 425 4.33 30.85 21.31
C ASP A 425 4.67 32.28 20.86
N ALA A 426 5.89 32.50 20.38
CA ALA A 426 6.32 33.81 19.87
C ALA A 426 5.50 34.27 18.66
N GLN A 427 4.96 33.35 17.86
CA GLN A 427 4.10 33.62 16.71
C GLN A 427 2.60 33.68 17.06
N GLY A 428 2.24 33.34 18.30
CA GLY A 428 0.84 33.28 18.74
C GLY A 428 0.05 32.14 18.10
N LEU A 429 0.72 31.08 17.65
CA LEU A 429 0.12 29.89 17.05
C LEU A 429 -0.28 28.90 18.15
N PRO A 430 -1.57 28.53 18.25
CA PRO A 430 -2.04 27.63 19.29
C PRO A 430 -1.62 26.18 19.03
N TYR A 431 -1.37 25.44 20.11
CA TYR A 431 -1.18 23.98 20.10
C TYR A 431 -1.76 23.36 21.39
N GLY A 432 -2.04 22.05 21.32
CA GLY A 432 -2.57 21.27 22.44
C GLY A 432 -1.48 20.54 23.22
N ASP A 433 -1.92 19.74 24.15
CA ASP A 433 -1.04 18.81 24.89
C ASP A 433 -0.77 17.58 24.00
N VAL A 434 0.51 17.25 23.81
CA VAL A 434 0.97 16.18 22.93
C VAL A 434 1.77 15.17 23.72
N GLU A 435 1.24 13.96 23.88
CA GLU A 435 2.02 12.83 24.40
C GLU A 435 3.19 12.53 23.48
N GLN A 436 4.37 12.35 24.06
CA GLN A 436 5.59 12.04 23.33
C GLN A 436 6.05 10.62 23.65
N GLY A 437 6.16 9.79 22.62
CA GLY A 437 6.62 8.41 22.76
C GLY A 437 7.73 8.08 21.78
N ILE A 438 8.26 6.89 21.94
CA ILE A 438 9.29 6.34 21.04
C ILE A 438 8.88 4.99 20.48
N MET A 439 9.38 4.69 19.30
CA MET A 439 9.30 3.33 18.76
C MET A 439 10.45 2.49 19.33
N ILE A 440 10.09 1.40 19.98
CA ILE A 440 11.06 0.39 20.45
C ILE A 440 11.21 -0.63 19.32
N GLU A 441 12.24 -0.47 18.52
CA GLU A 441 12.46 -1.31 17.32
C GLU A 441 13.94 -1.68 17.12
N THR A 442 14.80 -1.27 18.04
CA THR A 442 16.20 -1.67 18.07
C THR A 442 16.50 -2.48 19.33
N PRO A 443 17.37 -3.50 19.29
CA PRO A 443 17.80 -4.21 20.51
C PRO A 443 18.38 -3.29 21.58
N ALA A 444 19.05 -2.20 21.18
CA ALA A 444 19.57 -1.19 22.09
C ALA A 444 18.46 -0.50 22.87
N ALA A 445 17.37 -0.08 22.21
CA ALA A 445 16.23 0.54 22.89
C ALA A 445 15.54 -0.42 23.86
N VAL A 446 15.46 -1.72 23.53
CA VAL A 446 14.93 -2.74 24.45
C VAL A 446 15.78 -2.81 25.71
N MET A 447 17.10 -2.91 25.57
CA MET A 447 18.02 -2.99 26.71
C MET A 447 18.04 -1.71 27.58
N MET A 448 17.76 -0.55 26.96
CA MET A 448 17.70 0.75 27.64
C MET A 448 16.27 1.17 28.02
N SER A 449 15.29 0.27 27.90
CA SER A 449 13.88 0.61 28.06
C SER A 449 13.53 1.10 29.47
N ALA A 450 14.25 0.68 30.51
CA ALA A 450 14.05 1.16 31.87
C ALA A 450 14.43 2.65 32.04
N GLU A 451 15.50 3.08 31.37
CA GLU A 451 15.97 4.48 31.39
C GLU A 451 15.12 5.33 30.44
N LEU A 452 14.80 4.81 29.26
CA LEU A 452 13.99 5.48 28.24
C LEU A 452 12.56 5.73 28.73
N ALA A 453 11.97 4.84 29.53
CA ALA A 453 10.64 4.98 30.07
C ALA A 453 10.47 6.22 30.99
N LYS A 454 11.57 6.75 31.54
CA LYS A 454 11.57 7.97 32.36
C LYS A 454 11.47 9.26 31.53
N GLU A 455 11.76 9.16 30.26
CA GLU A 455 11.87 10.31 29.37
C GLU A 455 10.61 10.48 28.48
N VAL A 456 9.72 9.48 28.40
CA VAL A 456 8.61 9.48 27.45
C VAL A 456 7.31 8.99 28.07
N ASP A 457 6.18 9.32 27.44
CA ASP A 457 4.86 8.97 27.94
C ASP A 457 4.44 7.54 27.51
N PHE A 458 4.97 7.06 26.38
CA PHE A 458 4.64 5.74 25.88
C PHE A 458 5.74 5.09 25.03
N PHE A 459 5.66 3.77 24.94
CA PHE A 459 6.40 2.95 23.99
C PHE A 459 5.45 2.33 22.96
N SER A 460 5.86 2.32 21.71
CA SER A 460 5.23 1.52 20.66
C SER A 460 6.27 0.58 20.06
N ILE A 461 6.03 -0.73 20.17
CA ILE A 461 7.02 -1.74 19.74
C ILE A 461 6.86 -1.97 18.25
N GLY A 462 7.89 -1.62 17.46
CA GLY A 462 8.01 -1.87 16.03
C GLY A 462 8.57 -3.26 15.79
N THR A 463 7.71 -4.28 15.85
CA THR A 463 8.14 -5.70 15.85
C THR A 463 8.85 -6.13 14.58
N ASN A 464 8.57 -5.51 13.44
CA ASN A 464 9.20 -5.85 12.16
C ASN A 464 10.70 -5.55 12.18
N ASP A 465 11.06 -4.30 12.53
CA ASP A 465 12.46 -3.87 12.58
C ASP A 465 13.16 -4.48 13.80
N LEU A 466 12.48 -4.62 14.93
CA LEU A 466 13.02 -5.30 16.10
C LEU A 466 13.42 -6.76 15.75
N THR A 467 12.58 -7.49 15.02
CA THR A 467 12.89 -8.86 14.59
C THR A 467 14.07 -8.86 13.62
N GLN A 468 14.06 -7.99 12.61
CA GLN A 468 15.12 -7.84 11.63
C GLN A 468 16.50 -7.61 12.29
N TYR A 469 16.58 -6.65 13.20
CA TYR A 469 17.85 -6.31 13.86
C TYR A 469 18.27 -7.34 14.90
N THR A 470 17.33 -7.96 15.60
CA THR A 470 17.65 -8.98 16.62
C THR A 470 18.14 -10.26 16.00
N LEU A 471 17.50 -10.72 14.92
CA LEU A 471 17.89 -11.95 14.24
C LEU A 471 18.98 -11.73 13.18
N ALA A 472 19.34 -10.46 12.89
CA ALA A 472 20.29 -10.07 11.84
C ALA A 472 19.87 -10.61 10.45
N ILE A 473 18.58 -10.50 10.14
CA ILE A 473 17.97 -11.00 8.89
C ILE A 473 17.28 -9.85 8.17
N ASP A 474 17.65 -9.65 6.92
CA ASP A 474 16.93 -8.72 6.04
C ASP A 474 15.57 -9.34 5.61
N ARG A 475 14.48 -8.80 6.16
CA ARG A 475 13.11 -9.27 5.88
C ARG A 475 12.64 -9.05 4.44
N GLN A 476 13.39 -8.26 3.66
CA GLN A 476 13.09 -8.03 2.24
C GLN A 476 13.80 -9.03 1.32
N ASN A 477 14.70 -9.84 1.85
CA ASN A 477 15.43 -10.83 1.08
C ASN A 477 14.69 -12.19 1.07
N PRO A 478 14.05 -12.58 -0.06
CA PRO A 478 13.27 -13.81 -0.13
C PRO A 478 14.08 -15.10 0.15
N LYS A 479 15.41 -15.03 0.03
CA LYS A 479 16.28 -16.18 0.32
C LYS A 479 16.40 -16.49 1.81
N LEU A 480 15.96 -15.55 2.66
CA LEU A 480 16.04 -15.64 4.10
C LEU A 480 14.68 -15.95 4.75
N ASP A 481 13.61 -16.12 3.96
CA ASP A 481 12.26 -16.36 4.48
C ASP A 481 12.21 -17.56 5.44
N ASP A 482 12.92 -18.65 5.15
CA ASP A 482 13.00 -19.84 6.00
C ASP A 482 13.73 -19.62 7.34
N PHE A 483 14.49 -18.53 7.46
CA PHE A 483 15.24 -18.18 8.67
C PHE A 483 14.54 -17.08 9.48
N TYR A 484 13.59 -16.35 8.86
CA TYR A 484 12.88 -15.25 9.49
C TYR A 484 11.72 -15.79 10.33
N ASP A 485 11.91 -15.85 11.64
CA ASP A 485 10.88 -16.25 12.61
C ASP A 485 10.44 -15.06 13.45
N SER A 486 9.29 -14.48 13.11
CA SER A 486 8.69 -13.38 13.89
C SER A 486 8.20 -13.81 15.28
N HIS A 487 7.94 -15.11 15.50
CA HIS A 487 7.56 -15.70 16.79
C HIS A 487 8.76 -16.14 17.63
N HIS A 488 9.96 -15.79 17.21
CA HIS A 488 11.18 -16.23 17.88
C HIS A 488 11.17 -15.88 19.38
N PRO A 489 11.52 -16.82 20.28
CA PRO A 489 11.44 -16.59 21.73
C PRO A 489 12.22 -15.38 22.23
N ALA A 490 13.30 -14.97 21.55
CA ALA A 490 14.04 -13.77 21.88
C ALA A 490 13.16 -12.50 21.74
N ILE A 491 12.37 -12.43 20.65
CA ILE A 491 11.48 -11.29 20.40
C ILE A 491 10.40 -11.21 21.48
N LEU A 492 9.77 -12.34 21.83
CA LEU A 492 8.75 -12.38 22.88
C LEU A 492 9.32 -11.96 24.25
N ARG A 493 10.55 -12.37 24.56
CA ARG A 493 11.24 -11.95 25.80
C ARG A 493 11.56 -10.45 25.79
N MET A 494 11.96 -9.89 24.65
CA MET A 494 12.22 -8.47 24.49
C MET A 494 10.93 -7.66 24.69
N ILE A 495 9.82 -8.10 24.10
CA ILE A 495 8.50 -7.46 24.28
C ILE A 495 8.12 -7.45 25.77
N GLN A 496 8.24 -8.58 26.47
CA GLN A 496 7.95 -8.64 27.91
C GLN A 496 8.84 -7.68 28.71
N MET A 497 10.13 -7.62 28.41
CA MET A 497 11.06 -6.71 29.09
C MET A 497 10.65 -5.24 28.91
N VAL A 498 10.25 -4.87 27.70
CA VAL A 498 9.80 -3.48 27.39
C VAL A 498 8.51 -3.14 28.16
N ILE A 499 7.55 -4.06 28.20
CA ILE A 499 6.30 -3.89 28.96
C ILE A 499 6.60 -3.70 30.45
N ASP A 500 7.40 -4.60 31.04
CA ASP A 500 7.72 -4.56 32.46
C ASP A 500 8.47 -3.27 32.84
N ASN A 501 9.40 -2.83 32.00
CA ASN A 501 10.17 -1.62 32.25
C ASN A 501 9.34 -0.34 32.05
N GLY A 502 8.51 -0.31 30.99
CA GLY A 502 7.59 0.81 30.76
C GLY A 502 6.61 1.01 31.92
N HIS A 503 5.97 -0.05 32.36
CA HIS A 503 4.97 0.00 33.43
C HIS A 503 5.56 0.44 34.78
N LYS A 504 6.82 0.10 35.09
CA LYS A 504 7.48 0.56 36.31
C LYS A 504 7.57 2.08 36.44
N GLU A 505 7.68 2.76 35.29
CA GLU A 505 7.79 4.23 35.24
C GLU A 505 6.47 4.91 34.84
N GLY A 506 5.36 4.13 34.67
CA GLY A 506 4.05 4.66 34.27
C GLY A 506 3.92 4.93 32.77
N CYS A 507 4.88 4.49 31.98
CA CYS A 507 4.87 4.55 30.52
C CYS A 507 4.00 3.41 29.98
N TRP A 508 2.92 3.72 29.23
CA TRP A 508 2.10 2.69 28.61
C TRP A 508 2.79 2.10 27.37
N VAL A 509 2.51 0.85 27.06
CA VAL A 509 3.21 0.10 26.01
C VAL A 509 2.25 -0.51 25.00
N GLY A 510 2.46 -0.19 23.73
CA GLY A 510 1.74 -0.75 22.58
C GLY A 510 2.62 -1.50 21.61
N ILE A 511 1.97 -2.17 20.65
CA ILE A 511 2.59 -2.84 19.50
C ILE A 511 1.98 -2.29 18.23
N CYS A 512 2.80 -1.75 17.31
CA CYS A 512 2.36 -1.26 16.00
C CYS A 512 2.90 -2.05 14.81
N GLY A 513 3.77 -3.03 15.04
CA GLY A 513 4.27 -3.93 14.02
C GLY A 513 3.27 -5.05 13.66
N GLU A 514 3.64 -5.87 12.68
CA GLU A 514 2.75 -6.93 12.14
C GLU A 514 2.31 -7.95 13.20
N LEU A 515 3.14 -8.22 14.21
CA LEU A 515 2.77 -9.12 15.30
C LEU A 515 1.55 -8.65 16.09
N GLY A 516 1.27 -7.34 16.14
CA GLY A 516 0.06 -6.81 16.77
C GLY A 516 -1.23 -7.32 16.14
N ALA A 517 -1.20 -7.66 14.86
CA ALA A 517 -2.31 -8.22 14.10
C ALA A 517 -2.39 -9.75 14.15
N ASP A 518 -1.37 -10.42 14.69
CA ASP A 518 -1.33 -11.86 14.79
C ASP A 518 -2.23 -12.36 15.93
N THR A 519 -3.42 -12.86 15.55
CA THR A 519 -4.41 -13.36 16.51
C THR A 519 -3.94 -14.58 17.30
N THR A 520 -2.91 -15.30 16.85
CA THR A 520 -2.33 -16.43 17.59
C THR A 520 -1.47 -15.97 18.78
N LEU A 521 -0.92 -14.75 18.70
CA LEU A 521 -0.12 -14.14 19.76
C LEU A 521 -0.92 -13.14 20.63
N THR A 522 -2.11 -12.74 20.23
CA THR A 522 -2.91 -11.76 20.98
C THR A 522 -3.06 -12.16 22.44
N GLU A 523 -3.42 -13.40 22.75
CA GLU A 523 -3.54 -13.88 24.12
C GLU A 523 -2.22 -13.76 24.91
N THR A 524 -1.08 -14.09 24.27
CA THR A 524 0.24 -13.94 24.87
C THR A 524 0.53 -12.49 25.22
N PHE A 525 0.27 -11.54 24.32
CA PHE A 525 0.49 -10.12 24.57
C PHE A 525 -0.43 -9.58 25.68
N LEU A 526 -1.69 -10.03 25.73
CA LEU A 526 -2.62 -9.66 26.80
C LEU A 526 -2.13 -10.15 28.17
N LYS A 527 -1.62 -11.37 28.26
CA LYS A 527 -1.02 -11.95 29.47
C LYS A 527 0.28 -11.25 29.86
N MET A 528 1.09 -10.81 28.90
CA MET A 528 2.28 -10.00 29.13
C MET A 528 1.95 -8.62 29.70
N GLY A 529 0.72 -8.13 29.54
CA GLY A 529 0.28 -6.85 30.07
C GLY A 529 0.25 -5.71 29.06
N ILE A 530 0.22 -6.00 27.76
CA ILE A 530 0.15 -4.97 26.72
C ILE A 530 -1.04 -4.03 26.94
N ASP A 531 -0.89 -2.73 26.67
CA ASP A 531 -1.93 -1.70 26.82
C ASP A 531 -2.62 -1.38 25.51
N GLU A 532 -1.92 -1.54 24.38
CA GLU A 532 -2.39 -1.13 23.06
C GLU A 532 -1.92 -2.10 21.97
N LEU A 533 -2.80 -2.35 21.01
CA LEU A 533 -2.48 -3.03 19.75
C LEU A 533 -2.91 -2.14 18.58
N SER A 534 -1.95 -1.79 17.72
CA SER A 534 -2.19 -1.01 16.51
C SER A 534 -2.01 -1.88 15.28
N VAL A 535 -3.07 -2.01 14.50
CA VAL A 535 -3.16 -3.00 13.43
C VAL A 535 -3.69 -2.36 12.14
N SER A 536 -3.57 -3.04 11.01
CA SER A 536 -4.27 -2.58 9.80
C SER A 536 -5.78 -2.54 10.04
N PRO A 537 -6.53 -1.61 9.43
CA PRO A 537 -7.96 -1.45 9.67
C PRO A 537 -8.76 -2.76 9.54
N SER A 538 -8.44 -3.61 8.58
CA SER A 538 -9.10 -4.91 8.37
C SER A 538 -8.92 -5.91 9.52
N MET A 539 -7.90 -5.73 10.37
CA MET A 539 -7.59 -6.61 11.50
C MET A 539 -8.23 -6.16 12.82
N ILE A 540 -8.88 -5.01 12.85
CA ILE A 540 -9.54 -4.50 14.07
C ILE A 540 -10.56 -5.52 14.62
N PHE A 541 -11.50 -6.00 13.80
CA PHE A 541 -12.50 -6.95 14.27
C PHE A 541 -11.93 -8.33 14.64
N PRO A 542 -11.03 -8.95 13.86
CA PRO A 542 -10.38 -10.20 14.26
C PRO A 542 -9.65 -10.11 15.60
N VAL A 543 -8.89 -9.03 15.82
CA VAL A 543 -8.18 -8.83 17.09
C VAL A 543 -9.15 -8.52 18.23
N ARG A 544 -10.20 -7.73 18.00
CA ARG A 544 -11.28 -7.48 18.98
C ARG A 544 -11.96 -8.77 19.43
N ASP A 545 -12.29 -9.66 18.50
CA ASP A 545 -12.85 -10.97 18.80
C ASP A 545 -11.95 -11.78 19.73
N LYS A 546 -10.65 -11.82 19.40
CA LYS A 546 -9.66 -12.52 20.22
C LYS A 546 -9.48 -11.89 21.60
N ILE A 547 -9.44 -10.56 21.72
CA ILE A 547 -9.40 -9.86 23.01
C ILE A 547 -10.62 -10.26 23.85
N ARG A 548 -11.82 -10.19 23.28
CA ARG A 548 -13.07 -10.45 23.99
C ARG A 548 -13.27 -11.90 24.39
N SER A 549 -12.61 -12.83 23.71
CA SER A 549 -12.63 -14.27 24.02
C SER A 549 -11.50 -14.72 24.95
N THR A 550 -10.58 -13.83 25.33
CA THR A 550 -9.41 -14.15 26.15
C THR A 550 -9.69 -13.85 27.64
N ASP A 551 -9.25 -14.77 28.51
CA ASP A 551 -9.15 -14.60 29.97
C ASP A 551 -7.67 -14.59 30.36
N THR A 552 -7.16 -13.42 30.80
CA THR A 552 -5.73 -13.24 31.08
C THR A 552 -5.29 -13.90 32.40
N THR A 553 -6.25 -14.39 33.19
CA THR A 553 -5.96 -15.06 34.48
C THR A 553 -5.77 -16.56 34.35
N LYS A 554 -6.08 -17.13 33.20
CA LYS A 554 -5.90 -18.55 32.85
C LYS A 554 -4.68 -18.71 31.97
#